data_9e2ba17ff67e95d38477c61b14a284cf
#
_entry.id   9e2ba17ff67e95d38477c61b14a284cf
#
_cell.length_a   1.000
_cell.length_b   1.000
_cell.length_c   1.000
_cell.angle_alpha   90.00
_cell.angle_beta   90.00
_cell.angle_gamma   90.00
#
_symmetry.space_group_name_H-M   'P 1'
#
loop_
_entity.id
_entity.type
_entity.pdbx_description
1 polymer ?
#
loop_
_entity_poly.entity_id
_entity_poly.type
_entity_poly.pdbx_seq_one_letter_code
_entity_poly.pdbx_strand_id
1 'polypeptide(L)'
;MEDLIQTDATINPGNSGGPLINTKGEVIGVNSIKIKEAEGIGFAIPINIIKPILESFSVNGNFEEAYLGLFAYDKEVIPYLDNSINFDSGIYIAQISVDGPSKTSGLKVGDIITKIDDISINKMSELRNYIYTKKVGDEVSLTILRNKKERVVKIKLGKKA
;
A
#
# COMPACT_ATOMS: atom_id res chain seq x y z
N MET A 1 0.21 9.62 8.63
CA MET A 1 -0.80 8.57 8.39
C MET A 1 -1.40 8.86 7.03
N GLU A 2 -0.83 8.26 6.01
CA GLU A 2 -1.30 8.43 4.64
C GLU A 2 -2.49 7.49 4.41
N ASP A 3 -3.38 7.91 3.52
CA ASP A 3 -4.56 7.16 3.08
C ASP A 3 -5.66 6.87 4.12
N LEU A 4 -5.76 7.64 5.19
CA LEU A 4 -6.90 7.57 6.09
C LEU A 4 -7.90 8.68 5.77
N ILE A 5 -9.19 8.39 5.90
CA ILE A 5 -10.24 9.40 5.88
C ILE A 5 -10.24 10.09 7.24
N GLN A 6 -9.93 11.39 7.26
CA GLN A 6 -10.13 12.19 8.46
C GLN A 6 -11.60 12.60 8.54
N THR A 7 -12.18 12.52 9.74
CA THR A 7 -13.58 12.86 10.00
C THR A 7 -13.73 13.53 11.37
N ASP A 8 -14.71 14.42 11.47
CA ASP A 8 -15.19 15.01 12.72
C ASP A 8 -16.33 14.18 13.36
N ALA A 9 -16.78 13.13 12.67
CA ALA A 9 -17.71 12.17 13.25
C ALA A 9 -17.10 11.56 14.51
N THR A 10 -17.88 11.48 15.58
CA THR A 10 -17.40 11.00 16.87
C THR A 10 -16.95 9.55 16.84
N ILE A 11 -15.65 9.30 16.97
CA ILE A 11 -15.08 7.96 17.09
C ILE A 11 -14.73 7.70 18.55
N ASN A 12 -15.36 6.69 19.13
CA ASN A 12 -15.17 6.30 20.54
C ASN A 12 -15.07 4.77 20.66
N PRO A 13 -14.60 4.25 21.82
CA PRO A 13 -14.75 2.85 22.14
C PRO A 13 -16.21 2.40 21.97
N GLY A 14 -16.43 1.39 21.16
CA GLY A 14 -17.75 0.85 20.82
C GLY A 14 -18.15 1.07 19.36
N ASN A 15 -17.64 2.09 18.64
CA ASN A 15 -17.86 2.24 17.20
C ASN A 15 -16.59 2.05 16.35
N SER A 16 -15.43 1.81 16.97
CA SER A 16 -14.22 1.38 16.26
C SER A 16 -14.46 -0.01 15.64
N GLY A 17 -14.07 -0.17 14.38
CA GLY A 17 -14.41 -1.35 13.56
C GLY A 17 -15.78 -1.27 12.89
N GLY A 18 -16.62 -0.31 13.27
CA GLY A 18 -17.90 -0.02 12.61
C GLY A 18 -17.73 0.79 11.32
N PRO A 19 -18.78 0.85 10.48
CA PRO A 19 -18.73 1.57 9.22
C PRO A 19 -18.77 3.09 9.40
N LEU A 20 -17.99 3.81 8.59
CA LEU A 20 -18.20 5.23 8.31
C LEU A 20 -19.10 5.34 7.09
N ILE A 21 -20.24 6.02 7.25
CA ILE A 21 -21.29 6.07 6.24
C ILE A 21 -21.48 7.51 5.75
N ASN A 22 -21.61 7.70 4.44
CA ASN A 22 -21.91 9.01 3.87
C ASN A 22 -23.42 9.33 3.90
N THR A 23 -23.80 10.54 3.46
CA THR A 23 -25.18 11.01 3.43
C THR A 23 -26.09 10.23 2.45
N LYS A 24 -25.52 9.41 1.57
CA LYS A 24 -26.27 8.53 0.67
C LYS A 24 -26.48 7.13 1.25
N GLY A 25 -25.99 6.86 2.47
CA GLY A 25 -26.07 5.54 3.09
C GLY A 25 -24.99 4.56 2.62
N GLU A 26 -23.96 5.03 1.90
CA GLU A 26 -22.86 4.20 1.42
C GLU A 26 -21.74 4.12 2.45
N VAL A 27 -21.17 2.93 2.67
CA VAL A 27 -19.99 2.74 3.51
C VAL A 27 -18.77 3.26 2.75
N ILE A 28 -18.11 4.28 3.31
CA ILE A 28 -16.92 4.92 2.73
C ILE A 28 -15.62 4.52 3.45
N GLY A 29 -15.73 3.98 4.66
CA GLY A 29 -14.58 3.54 5.45
C GLY A 29 -14.98 2.74 6.67
N VAL A 30 -13.98 2.30 7.42
CA VAL A 30 -14.12 1.62 8.71
C VAL A 30 -13.43 2.44 9.78
N ASN A 31 -14.17 2.82 10.83
CA ASN A 31 -13.68 3.60 11.94
C ASN A 31 -12.49 2.90 12.63
N SER A 32 -11.37 3.61 12.81
CA SER A 32 -10.15 3.00 13.34
C SER A 32 -9.59 3.74 14.54
N ILE A 33 -9.15 4.97 14.37
CA ILE A 33 -8.33 5.69 15.36
C ILE A 33 -8.98 7.02 15.72
N LYS A 34 -8.92 7.36 17.02
CA LYS A 34 -9.16 8.72 17.54
C LYS A 34 -7.85 9.24 18.12
N ILE A 35 -7.52 10.49 17.83
CA ILE A 35 -6.43 11.16 18.54
C ILE A 35 -6.98 11.60 19.91
N LYS A 36 -6.40 11.08 21.00
CA LYS A 36 -6.87 11.32 22.37
C LYS A 36 -6.78 12.79 22.79
N GLU A 37 -5.77 13.50 22.28
CA GLU A 37 -5.46 14.89 22.60
C GLU A 37 -6.19 15.91 21.70
N ALA A 38 -6.96 15.44 20.73
CA ALA A 38 -7.69 16.31 19.79
C ALA A 38 -9.18 15.91 19.73
N GLU A 39 -10.05 16.77 20.25
CA GLU A 39 -11.48 16.59 20.07
C GLU A 39 -11.89 16.81 18.60
N GLY A 40 -12.80 15.98 18.10
CA GLY A 40 -13.32 16.10 16.74
C GLY A 40 -12.36 15.65 15.63
N ILE A 41 -11.27 14.91 15.95
CA ILE A 41 -10.38 14.33 14.94
C ILE A 41 -10.39 12.82 15.07
N GLY A 42 -11.09 12.18 14.16
CA GLY A 42 -11.12 10.74 13.97
C GLY A 42 -10.56 10.31 12.61
N PHE A 43 -10.20 9.06 12.49
CA PHE A 43 -9.71 8.48 11.25
C PHE A 43 -10.41 7.17 10.95
N ALA A 44 -10.75 6.98 9.68
CA ALA A 44 -11.30 5.73 9.16
C ALA A 44 -10.43 5.20 8.02
N ILE A 45 -10.31 3.87 7.94
CA ILE A 45 -9.65 3.20 6.83
C ILE A 45 -10.59 3.24 5.62
N PRO A 46 -10.18 3.75 4.45
CA PRO A 46 -11.02 3.80 3.27
C PRO A 46 -11.56 2.43 2.87
N ILE A 47 -12.82 2.37 2.47
CA ILE A 47 -13.48 1.10 2.09
C ILE A 47 -12.79 0.42 0.90
N ASN A 48 -12.16 1.18 0.00
CA ASN A 48 -11.45 0.64 -1.15
C ASN A 48 -10.25 -0.24 -0.78
N ILE A 49 -9.65 0.01 0.39
CA ILE A 49 -8.56 -0.83 0.93
C ILE A 49 -9.13 -2.14 1.51
N ILE A 50 -10.31 -2.06 2.11
CA ILE A 50 -10.93 -3.18 2.85
C ILE A 50 -11.72 -4.11 1.93
N LYS A 51 -12.32 -3.55 0.88
CA LYS A 51 -13.18 -4.29 -0.03
C LYS A 51 -12.54 -5.56 -0.62
N PRO A 52 -11.30 -5.54 -1.16
CA PRO A 52 -10.65 -6.76 -1.65
C PRO A 52 -10.44 -7.83 -0.56
N ILE A 53 -10.18 -7.39 0.68
CA ILE A 53 -10.01 -8.27 1.84
C ILE A 53 -11.35 -8.96 2.17
N LEU A 54 -12.44 -8.19 2.22
CA LEU A 54 -13.79 -8.71 2.48
C LEU A 54 -14.24 -9.66 1.37
N GLU A 55 -14.00 -9.32 0.11
CA GLU A 55 -14.34 -10.17 -1.04
C GLU A 55 -13.57 -11.50 -0.97
N SER A 56 -12.27 -11.46 -0.67
CA SER A 56 -11.47 -12.67 -0.50
C SER A 56 -11.98 -13.54 0.66
N PHE A 57 -12.31 -12.91 1.78
CA PHE A 57 -12.83 -13.62 2.95
C PHE A 57 -14.21 -14.24 2.67
N SER A 58 -15.09 -13.52 1.97
CA SER A 58 -16.43 -14.00 1.61
C SER A 58 -16.39 -15.20 0.66
N VAL A 59 -15.43 -15.24 -0.27
CA VAL A 59 -15.33 -16.31 -1.28
C VAL A 59 -14.52 -17.50 -0.76
N ASN A 60 -13.44 -17.25 -0.04
CA ASN A 60 -12.44 -18.27 0.32
C ASN A 60 -12.47 -18.65 1.82
N GLY A 61 -13.24 -17.94 2.64
CA GLY A 61 -13.26 -18.12 4.11
C GLY A 61 -12.01 -17.60 4.81
N ASN A 62 -11.04 -17.07 4.06
CA ASN A 62 -9.81 -16.49 4.59
C ASN A 62 -9.30 -15.36 3.68
N PHE A 63 -8.36 -14.58 4.21
CA PHE A 63 -7.57 -13.62 3.43
C PHE A 63 -6.09 -13.97 3.57
N GLU A 64 -5.44 -14.25 2.44
CA GLU A 64 -4.00 -14.41 2.37
C GLU A 64 -3.40 -13.14 1.75
N GLU A 65 -2.60 -12.43 2.54
CA GLU A 65 -1.95 -11.21 2.07
C GLU A 65 -0.87 -11.54 1.03
N ALA A 66 -1.12 -11.14 -0.21
CA ALA A 66 -0.12 -11.20 -1.27
C ALA A 66 1.01 -10.20 -0.95
N TYR A 67 2.25 -10.55 -1.27
CA TYR A 67 3.42 -9.86 -0.77
C TYR A 67 4.53 -9.81 -1.82
N LEU A 68 5.16 -8.64 -1.98
CA LEU A 68 6.31 -8.43 -2.86
C LEU A 68 7.65 -8.73 -2.18
N GLY A 69 7.73 -8.55 -0.88
CA GLY A 69 9.00 -8.72 -0.16
C GLY A 69 9.98 -7.57 -0.36
N LEU A 70 9.49 -6.35 -0.43
CA LEU A 70 10.31 -5.15 -0.48
C LEU A 70 9.73 -4.06 0.42
N PHE A 71 10.58 -3.10 0.76
CA PHE A 71 10.20 -1.86 1.41
C PHE A 71 10.71 -0.69 0.56
N ALA A 72 9.84 0.28 0.29
CA ALA A 72 10.14 1.44 -0.52
C ALA A 72 9.70 2.73 0.19
N TYR A 73 10.34 3.83 -0.16
CA TYR A 73 9.99 5.16 0.33
C TYR A 73 9.42 6.01 -0.78
N ASP A 74 8.44 6.81 -0.42
CA ASP A 74 7.89 7.87 -1.26
C ASP A 74 8.94 8.97 -1.46
N LYS A 75 8.85 9.69 -2.56
CA LYS A 75 9.78 10.75 -2.92
C LYS A 75 9.93 11.80 -1.81
N GLU A 76 8.84 12.16 -1.15
CA GLU A 76 8.80 13.18 -0.10
C GLU A 76 9.61 12.81 1.15
N VAL A 77 9.83 11.51 1.37
CA VAL A 77 10.59 11.00 2.53
C VAL A 77 12.10 11.01 2.27
N ILE A 78 12.49 10.86 1.00
CA ILE A 78 13.89 10.69 0.61
C ILE A 78 14.82 11.80 1.10
N PRO A 79 14.48 13.11 1.02
CA PRO A 79 15.36 14.18 1.50
C PRO A 79 15.72 14.10 3.00
N TYR A 80 14.89 13.41 3.79
CA TYR A 80 15.16 13.19 5.23
C TYR A 80 16.07 11.99 5.50
N LEU A 81 16.28 11.13 4.49
CA LEU A 81 17.10 9.92 4.58
C LEU A 81 18.45 10.10 3.90
N ASP A 82 18.46 10.57 2.67
CA ASP A 82 19.67 10.77 1.87
C ASP A 82 19.42 11.81 0.76
N ASN A 83 19.99 13.00 0.93
CA ASN A 83 19.87 14.11 -0.02
C ASN A 83 20.54 13.85 -1.38
N SER A 84 21.36 12.80 -1.51
CA SER A 84 22.00 12.44 -2.77
C SER A 84 21.09 11.68 -3.72
N ILE A 85 19.99 11.10 -3.20
CA ILE A 85 19.00 10.36 -3.98
C ILE A 85 18.02 11.35 -4.60
N ASN A 86 17.96 11.39 -5.93
CA ASN A 86 17.05 12.27 -6.66
C ASN A 86 16.37 11.52 -7.81
N PHE A 87 15.03 11.65 -7.90
CA PHE A 87 14.21 11.11 -8.97
C PHE A 87 12.92 11.94 -9.10
N ASP A 88 12.30 11.91 -10.29
CA ASP A 88 11.15 12.77 -10.59
C ASP A 88 9.82 12.16 -10.11
N SER A 89 9.64 10.86 -10.30
CA SER A 89 8.41 10.13 -9.97
C SER A 89 8.70 8.70 -9.56
N GLY A 90 7.77 8.08 -8.83
CA GLY A 90 7.92 6.72 -8.36
C GLY A 90 8.28 6.61 -6.87
N ILE A 91 8.60 5.40 -6.46
CA ILE A 91 9.01 5.06 -5.09
C ILE A 91 10.37 4.35 -5.08
N TYR A 92 11.22 4.70 -4.11
CA TYR A 92 12.59 4.23 -4.00
C TYR A 92 12.66 2.93 -3.20
N ILE A 93 13.20 1.85 -3.78
CA ILE A 93 13.41 0.58 -3.06
C ILE A 93 14.55 0.74 -2.06
N ALA A 94 14.22 0.76 -0.78
CA ALA A 94 15.19 0.89 0.30
C ALA A 94 15.65 -0.47 0.85
N GLN A 95 14.80 -1.49 0.77
CA GLN A 95 15.11 -2.82 1.28
C GLN A 95 14.40 -3.92 0.49
N ILE A 96 15.07 -5.06 0.34
CA ILE A 96 14.50 -6.29 -0.22
C ILE A 96 14.62 -7.37 0.86
N SER A 97 13.50 -8.02 1.18
CA SER A 97 13.44 -9.08 2.18
C SER A 97 14.26 -10.29 1.73
N VAL A 98 15.01 -10.88 2.67
CA VAL A 98 15.90 -12.01 2.39
C VAL A 98 15.13 -13.22 1.85
N ASP A 99 13.94 -13.46 2.40
CA ASP A 99 13.07 -14.60 2.05
C ASP A 99 11.87 -14.18 1.21
N GLY A 100 11.87 -12.93 0.71
CA GLY A 100 10.77 -12.39 -0.09
C GLY A 100 10.86 -12.70 -1.58
N PRO A 101 9.74 -12.68 -2.30
CA PRO A 101 9.70 -12.98 -3.75
C PRO A 101 10.55 -12.01 -4.58
N SER A 102 10.76 -10.77 -4.14
CA SER A 102 11.63 -9.81 -4.81
C SER A 102 13.12 -10.19 -4.79
N LYS A 103 13.54 -11.08 -3.91
CA LYS A 103 14.96 -11.48 -3.76
C LYS A 103 15.53 -12.08 -5.04
N THR A 104 14.74 -12.89 -5.73
CA THR A 104 15.16 -13.62 -6.95
C THR A 104 14.66 -12.97 -8.24
N SER A 105 13.92 -11.86 -8.14
CA SER A 105 13.29 -11.18 -9.27
C SER A 105 14.26 -10.35 -10.14
N GLY A 106 15.44 -10.04 -9.61
CA GLY A 106 16.38 -9.13 -10.25
C GLY A 106 16.24 -7.67 -9.86
N LEU A 107 15.30 -7.34 -8.95
CA LEU A 107 15.22 -6.03 -8.30
C LEU A 107 16.45 -5.79 -7.42
N LYS A 108 16.78 -4.53 -7.22
CA LYS A 108 17.89 -4.10 -6.36
C LYS A 108 17.46 -2.92 -5.50
N VAL A 109 18.07 -2.80 -4.33
CA VAL A 109 18.03 -1.56 -3.55
C VAL A 109 18.56 -0.43 -4.42
N GLY A 110 17.88 0.71 -4.42
CA GLY A 110 18.19 1.84 -5.30
C GLY A 110 17.39 1.90 -6.60
N ASP A 111 16.60 0.89 -6.94
CA ASP A 111 15.66 0.97 -8.06
C ASP A 111 14.49 1.90 -7.67
N ILE A 112 13.97 2.61 -8.66
CA ILE A 112 12.77 3.43 -8.51
C ILE A 112 11.62 2.71 -9.22
N ILE A 113 10.59 2.28 -8.48
CA ILE A 113 9.39 1.71 -9.08
C ILE A 113 8.52 2.87 -9.59
N THR A 114 8.20 2.87 -10.88
CA THR A 114 7.37 3.89 -11.51
C THR A 114 6.00 3.37 -11.91
N LYS A 115 5.85 2.06 -12.14
CA LYS A 115 4.56 1.42 -12.44
C LYS A 115 4.49 0.02 -11.87
N ILE A 116 3.26 -0.42 -11.59
CA ILE A 116 2.90 -1.82 -11.40
C ILE A 116 1.86 -2.21 -12.44
N ASP A 117 2.15 -3.22 -13.25
CA ASP A 117 1.41 -3.52 -14.48
C ASP A 117 1.28 -2.21 -15.31
N ASP A 118 0.07 -1.74 -15.62
CA ASP A 118 -0.15 -0.52 -16.38
C ASP A 118 -0.42 0.72 -15.49
N ILE A 119 -0.35 0.57 -14.16
CA ILE A 119 -0.70 1.64 -13.21
C ILE A 119 0.55 2.37 -12.75
N SER A 120 0.58 3.69 -12.92
CA SER A 120 1.65 4.55 -12.40
C SER A 120 1.61 4.60 -10.87
N ILE A 121 2.78 4.53 -10.25
CA ILE A 121 2.96 4.52 -8.79
C ILE A 121 3.89 5.66 -8.38
N ASN A 122 3.44 6.47 -7.44
CA ASN A 122 4.23 7.54 -6.83
C ASN A 122 4.27 7.44 -5.30
N LYS A 123 3.40 6.61 -4.71
CA LYS A 123 3.32 6.38 -3.28
C LYS A 123 3.36 4.90 -2.94
N MET A 124 3.97 4.58 -1.80
CA MET A 124 3.99 3.21 -1.28
C MET A 124 2.57 2.69 -1.00
N SER A 125 1.67 3.58 -0.61
CA SER A 125 0.27 3.25 -0.40
C SER A 125 -0.45 2.78 -1.67
N GLU A 126 -0.16 3.40 -2.83
CA GLU A 126 -0.74 2.99 -4.11
C GLU A 126 -0.27 1.58 -4.50
N LEU A 127 1.03 1.30 -4.32
CA LEU A 127 1.58 -0.03 -4.55
C LEU A 127 0.91 -1.07 -3.64
N ARG A 128 0.81 -0.78 -2.33
CA ARG A 128 0.20 -1.68 -1.35
C ARG A 128 -1.27 -1.93 -1.67
N ASN A 129 -2.04 -0.87 -1.97
CA ASN A 129 -3.46 -0.99 -2.29
C ASN A 129 -3.67 -1.85 -3.55
N TYR A 130 -2.80 -1.71 -4.55
CA TYR A 130 -2.85 -2.55 -5.74
C TYR A 130 -2.56 -4.03 -5.40
N ILE A 131 -1.54 -4.30 -4.59
CA ILE A 131 -1.19 -5.67 -4.18
C ILE A 131 -2.34 -6.33 -3.40
N TYR A 132 -3.12 -5.58 -2.61
CA TYR A 132 -4.29 -6.13 -1.91
C TYR A 132 -5.40 -6.63 -2.85
N THR A 133 -5.43 -6.20 -4.11
CA THR A 133 -6.34 -6.74 -5.13
C THR A 133 -5.87 -8.05 -5.75
N LYS A 134 -4.64 -8.47 -5.47
CA LYS A 134 -4.00 -9.66 -6.04
C LYS A 134 -4.03 -10.83 -5.06
N LYS A 135 -3.81 -12.02 -5.60
CA LYS A 135 -3.72 -13.27 -4.83
C LYS A 135 -2.26 -13.72 -4.70
N VAL A 136 -1.99 -14.50 -3.68
CA VAL A 136 -0.72 -15.23 -3.57
C VAL A 136 -0.53 -16.10 -4.82
N GLY A 137 0.61 -15.95 -5.46
CA GLY A 137 0.95 -16.66 -6.69
C GLY A 137 0.66 -15.90 -7.98
N ASP A 138 -0.07 -14.79 -7.95
CA ASP A 138 -0.24 -13.92 -9.12
C ASP A 138 1.11 -13.34 -9.56
N GLU A 139 1.28 -13.15 -10.88
CA GLU A 139 2.43 -12.46 -11.44
C GLU A 139 2.08 -10.99 -11.69
N VAL A 140 2.97 -10.09 -11.28
CA VAL A 140 2.89 -8.65 -11.58
C VAL A 140 4.16 -8.18 -12.26
N SER A 141 4.04 -7.14 -13.07
CA SER A 141 5.16 -6.50 -13.77
C SER A 141 5.47 -5.15 -13.11
N LEU A 142 6.67 -5.00 -12.55
CA LEU A 142 7.14 -3.71 -12.05
C LEU A 142 7.99 -3.03 -13.12
N THR A 143 7.59 -1.82 -13.51
CA THR A 143 8.45 -0.93 -14.31
C THR A 143 9.32 -0.13 -13.35
N ILE A 144 10.63 -0.23 -13.51
CA ILE A 144 11.61 0.43 -12.65
C ILE A 144 12.56 1.31 -13.45
N LEU A 145 13.11 2.34 -12.80
CA LEU A 145 14.27 3.08 -13.28
C LEU A 145 15.50 2.63 -12.50
N ARG A 146 16.53 2.18 -13.22
CA ARG A 146 17.87 1.87 -12.72
C ARG A 146 18.91 2.57 -13.58
N ASN A 147 19.70 3.44 -12.99
CA ASN A 147 20.68 4.27 -13.71
C ASN A 147 20.03 5.03 -14.89
N LYS A 148 18.87 5.65 -14.65
CA LYS A 148 18.06 6.40 -15.65
C LYS A 148 17.58 5.56 -16.85
N LYS A 149 17.67 4.23 -16.77
CA LYS A 149 17.14 3.31 -17.79
C LYS A 149 15.93 2.57 -17.23
N GLU A 150 14.87 2.58 -18.01
CA GLU A 150 13.66 1.83 -17.70
C GLU A 150 13.89 0.32 -17.91
N ARG A 151 13.34 -0.47 -17.01
CA ARG A 151 13.35 -1.93 -17.05
C ARG A 151 12.02 -2.46 -16.54
N VAL A 152 11.59 -3.58 -17.07
CA VAL A 152 10.42 -4.31 -16.58
C VAL A 152 10.89 -5.58 -15.87
N VAL A 153 10.42 -5.78 -14.65
CA VAL A 153 10.75 -6.95 -13.84
C VAL A 153 9.45 -7.63 -13.44
N LYS A 154 9.32 -8.91 -13.80
CA LYS A 154 8.17 -9.72 -13.42
C LYS A 154 8.42 -10.42 -12.10
N ILE A 155 7.39 -10.41 -11.23
CA ILE A 155 7.48 -11.00 -9.90
C ILE A 155 6.22 -11.79 -9.62
N LYS A 156 6.40 -13.03 -9.20
CA LYS A 156 5.32 -13.85 -8.65
C LYS A 156 5.15 -13.51 -7.18
N LEU A 157 3.96 -13.05 -6.80
CA LEU A 157 3.66 -12.64 -5.43
C LEU A 157 3.73 -13.83 -4.47
N GLY A 158 4.40 -13.62 -3.35
CA GLY A 158 4.45 -14.58 -2.26
C GLY A 158 3.32 -14.36 -1.25
N LYS A 159 3.28 -15.22 -0.23
CA LYS A 159 2.44 -15.06 0.95
C LYS A 159 3.25 -14.34 2.02
N LYS A 160 2.68 -13.32 2.62
CA LYS A 160 3.26 -12.68 3.80
C LYS A 160 3.12 -13.64 4.98
N ALA A 161 4.24 -13.89 5.65
CA ALA A 161 4.29 -14.72 6.85
C ALA A 161 3.65 -14.02 8.07
#